data_9a1ad767473da191ee4a72363192e46c
#
_entry.id   9a1ad767473da191ee4a72363192e46c
#
_cell.length_a   1.000
_cell.length_b   1.000
_cell.length_c   1.000
_cell.angle_alpha   90.00
_cell.angle_beta   90.00
_cell.angle_gamma   90.00
#
_symmetry.space_group_name_H-M   'P 1'
#
loop_
_entity.id
_entity.type
_entity.pdbx_description
1 polymer ?
#
loop_
_entity_poly.entity_id
_entity_poly.type
_entity_poly.pdbx_seq_one_letter_code
_entity_poly.pdbx_strand_id
1 'polypeptide(L)'
;MILGQRRLLPTAIMVFVCAFAIGFGRVLTQTPAAAKPHPGEGLRDAARSGEDAGFSITLTSPRQPYLLGNQPIVIEPSTPPRDAIAQVDIFVDGRLVFTDRQPPYRADYDFGETIHRHMVVAAAVTREGRRAKVSFISRSAELADGSSRPIELLPTVVRDVAGHPVDNLSVSDFTLLENGVRQPIVHFDPQPAPASIAVVVEAADADDTVRKSLLRGAGSFAQPLPGYQALALVDGWGASGTGPVEFSYDRQSFVKALETATAADAPKKARPLAETLSAAVEGLKARADQRMLLLLIKGQPPRPPAFGDAGFVGPPIPPALLAEAVEAARIKAEKERKKRAEEVKKVPETTLAEAIEALKRARITLYVVVSGEGRDEEPYGMLRKAAEVSGGSFMTSSAPPEIDGRCLELAEELLHQYLIGFLPEGPERTVWRTIEIKVRRADVEVRARKGYSTG
;
A
#
# COMPACT_ATOMS: atom_id res chain seq x y z
N MET A 1 9.13 -50.43 52.13
CA MET A 1 7.82 -50.91 52.50
C MET A 1 6.91 -50.77 51.36
N ILE A 2 6.81 -51.81 50.58
CA ILE A 2 5.62 -52.59 50.16
C ILE A 2 4.89 -51.92 49.00
N LEU A 3 5.12 -52.39 47.75
CA LEU A 3 4.36 -53.38 46.97
C LEU A 3 3.01 -52.80 46.47
N GLY A 4 2.64 -52.88 45.20
CA GLY A 4 2.65 -53.93 44.20
C GLY A 4 2.05 -53.36 42.90
N GLN A 5 2.58 -53.62 41.83
CA GLN A 5 2.43 -54.67 40.82
C GLN A 5 1.00 -55.09 40.46
N ARG A 6 0.64 -54.95 39.22
CA ARG A 6 0.27 -56.02 38.23
C ARG A 6 -0.52 -55.38 37.08
N ARG A 7 -0.03 -55.44 35.81
CA ARG A 7 -0.23 -56.48 34.79
C ARG A 7 -1.71 -56.54 34.33
N LEU A 8 -2.09 -56.55 33.06
CA LEU A 8 -1.69 -57.34 31.87
C LEU A 8 -2.41 -56.78 30.60
N LEU A 9 -1.78 -56.91 29.49
CA LEU A 9 -2.18 -57.04 28.08
C LEU A 9 -3.18 -58.23 27.86
N PRO A 10 -3.58 -58.57 26.62
CA PRO A 10 -3.65 -57.97 25.27
C PRO A 10 -4.94 -58.37 24.44
N THR A 11 -4.83 -58.25 23.13
CA THR A 11 -5.64 -58.98 22.08
C THR A 11 -6.77 -58.15 21.48
N ALA A 12 -7.01 -58.03 20.18
CA ALA A 12 -6.65 -58.85 19.04
C ALA A 12 -6.81 -58.10 17.71
N ILE A 13 -6.04 -58.54 16.80
CA ILE A 13 -6.05 -58.35 15.35
C ILE A 13 -7.40 -58.74 14.73
N MET A 14 -7.89 -57.96 13.76
CA MET A 14 -8.73 -58.53 12.68
C MET A 14 -8.46 -57.81 11.35
N VAL A 15 -7.75 -58.53 10.51
CA VAL A 15 -7.54 -58.29 9.08
C VAL A 15 -8.82 -58.67 8.34
N PHE A 16 -9.32 -57.82 7.45
CA PHE A 16 -10.21 -58.28 6.37
C PHE A 16 -9.71 -57.71 5.06
N VAL A 17 -9.14 -58.60 4.29
CA VAL A 17 -8.92 -58.49 2.86
C VAL A 17 -10.18 -58.96 2.14
N CYS A 18 -10.74 -58.19 1.26
CA CYS A 18 -11.53 -58.70 0.15
C CYS A 18 -11.38 -57.84 -1.07
N ALA A 19 -10.74 -58.42 -2.05
CA ALA A 19 -10.78 -58.00 -3.44
C ALA A 19 -12.08 -58.55 -4.09
N PHE A 20 -12.63 -57.88 -5.09
CA PHE A 20 -13.27 -58.35 -6.33
C PHE A 20 -14.12 -57.22 -6.88
N ALA A 21 -13.87 -56.74 -8.03
CA ALA A 21 -14.06 -57.14 -9.41
C ALA A 21 -15.21 -56.35 -10.07
N ILE A 22 -14.83 -55.66 -11.07
CA ILE A 22 -15.47 -55.37 -12.38
C ILE A 22 -17.02 -55.45 -12.48
N GLY A 23 -17.64 -54.32 -12.83
CA GLY A 23 -19.00 -54.29 -13.33
C GLY A 23 -19.31 -52.99 -14.07
N PHE A 24 -19.29 -53.03 -15.38
CA PHE A 24 -19.84 -51.99 -16.27
C PHE A 24 -21.37 -51.88 -16.05
N GLY A 25 -21.82 -50.73 -15.66
CA GLY A 25 -23.25 -50.40 -15.62
C GLY A 25 -23.49 -48.93 -15.86
N ARG A 26 -23.90 -48.56 -17.07
CA ARG A 26 -24.48 -47.25 -17.38
C ARG A 26 -25.74 -47.06 -16.54
N VAL A 27 -25.70 -46.07 -15.65
CA VAL A 27 -26.94 -45.53 -15.06
C VAL A 27 -26.96 -44.03 -15.34
N LEU A 28 -27.92 -43.63 -16.15
CA LEU A 28 -28.34 -42.24 -16.31
C LEU A 28 -28.95 -41.81 -14.98
N THR A 29 -28.32 -40.90 -14.29
CA THR A 29 -28.93 -40.19 -13.15
C THR A 29 -29.01 -38.72 -13.40
N GLN A 30 -30.20 -38.22 -13.24
CA GLN A 30 -30.64 -36.83 -13.32
C GLN A 30 -29.75 -35.92 -12.46
N THR A 31 -29.38 -34.77 -13.02
CA THR A 31 -28.70 -33.67 -12.35
C THR A 31 -29.66 -33.02 -11.38
N PRO A 32 -29.33 -32.92 -10.07
CA PRO A 32 -30.08 -32.06 -9.17
C PRO A 32 -29.73 -30.59 -9.45
N ALA A 33 -30.74 -29.75 -9.43
CA ALA A 33 -30.64 -28.33 -9.60
C ALA A 33 -29.62 -27.72 -8.61
N ALA A 34 -28.71 -26.90 -9.13
CA ALA A 34 -27.67 -26.22 -8.38
C ALA A 34 -28.28 -25.30 -7.29
N ALA A 35 -28.01 -25.61 -6.05
CA ALA A 35 -28.25 -24.74 -4.94
C ALA A 35 -27.32 -23.51 -5.09
N LYS A 36 -27.86 -22.31 -4.89
CA LYS A 36 -27.09 -21.06 -4.89
C LYS A 36 -26.07 -21.11 -3.73
N PRO A 37 -24.77 -20.92 -3.97
CA PRO A 37 -23.80 -20.89 -2.88
C PRO A 37 -23.95 -19.60 -2.07
N HIS A 38 -23.89 -19.73 -0.76
CA HIS A 38 -23.79 -18.61 0.18
C HIS A 38 -22.45 -17.85 -0.03
N PRO A 39 -22.44 -16.52 0.07
CA PRO A 39 -21.20 -15.75 -0.06
C PRO A 39 -20.34 -15.98 1.21
N GLY A 40 -19.27 -16.73 1.09
CA GLY A 40 -18.30 -16.98 2.17
C GLY A 40 -17.68 -18.37 2.21
N GLU A 41 -18.27 -19.37 1.57
CA GLU A 41 -17.76 -20.75 1.61
C GLU A 41 -16.74 -21.09 0.51
N GLY A 42 -16.70 -20.35 -0.59
CA GLY A 42 -15.84 -20.65 -1.75
C GLY A 42 -14.34 -20.36 -1.56
N LEU A 43 -13.94 -19.66 -0.50
CA LEU A 43 -12.54 -19.25 -0.27
C LEU A 43 -11.72 -20.27 0.53
N ARG A 44 -12.36 -21.22 1.20
CA ARG A 44 -11.65 -22.21 2.04
C ARG A 44 -11.30 -23.51 1.34
N ASP A 45 -11.99 -23.87 0.25
CA ASP A 45 -11.82 -25.18 -0.40
C ASP A 45 -10.89 -25.19 -1.62
N ALA A 46 -10.50 -24.03 -2.16
CA ALA A 46 -9.62 -23.97 -3.33
C ALA A 46 -8.13 -24.19 -3.02
N ALA A 47 -7.73 -24.23 -1.74
CA ALA A 47 -6.31 -24.26 -1.32
C ALA A 47 -5.76 -25.67 -1.02
N ARG A 48 -6.51 -26.75 -1.21
CA ARG A 48 -6.05 -28.11 -0.86
C ARG A 48 -6.28 -29.09 -1.98
N SER A 49 -5.21 -29.47 -2.68
CA SER A 49 -5.16 -30.76 -3.37
C SER A 49 -3.72 -31.10 -3.78
N GLY A 50 -3.22 -32.20 -3.26
CA GLY A 50 -1.97 -32.84 -3.68
C GLY A 50 -0.86 -32.79 -2.65
N GLU A 51 -1.08 -33.43 -1.50
CA GLU A 51 -0.05 -33.55 -0.44
C GLU A 51 0.62 -34.94 -0.54
N ASP A 52 1.91 -34.95 -0.87
CA ASP A 52 2.78 -35.99 -0.35
C ASP A 52 2.97 -35.74 1.14
N ALA A 53 2.75 -36.78 1.97
CA ALA A 53 2.75 -36.62 3.42
C ALA A 53 3.99 -35.84 3.89
N GLY A 54 3.79 -34.64 4.37
CA GLY A 54 4.81 -33.79 4.96
C GLY A 54 5.42 -32.69 4.08
N PHE A 55 4.94 -32.44 2.85
CA PHE A 55 5.34 -31.29 2.02
C PHE A 55 4.13 -30.62 1.43
N SER A 56 3.94 -29.34 1.73
CA SER A 56 2.89 -28.51 1.16
C SER A 56 3.40 -27.11 0.83
N ILE A 57 2.72 -26.45 -0.08
CA ILE A 57 2.97 -25.03 -0.41
C ILE A 57 1.67 -24.25 -0.26
N THR A 58 1.80 -22.99 0.09
CA THR A 58 0.68 -22.06 0.25
C THR A 58 0.88 -20.89 -0.70
N LEU A 59 -0.18 -20.50 -1.40
CA LEU A 59 -0.21 -19.27 -2.16
C LEU A 59 -0.64 -18.16 -1.21
N THR A 60 0.29 -17.26 -0.89
CA THR A 60 0.06 -16.15 0.05
C THR A 60 -0.35 -14.85 -0.67
N SER A 61 -0.09 -14.77 -1.98
CA SER A 61 -0.57 -13.72 -2.87
C SER A 61 -0.74 -14.33 -4.27
N PRO A 62 -1.78 -13.92 -5.05
CA PRO A 62 -2.87 -13.02 -4.67
C PRO A 62 -3.90 -13.69 -3.76
N ARG A 63 -4.57 -12.89 -2.93
CA ARG A 63 -5.68 -13.35 -2.05
C ARG A 63 -7.03 -12.76 -2.45
N GLN A 64 -7.02 -11.73 -3.29
CA GLN A 64 -8.24 -11.06 -3.72
C GLN A 64 -9.03 -11.92 -4.69
N PRO A 65 -10.38 -11.88 -4.60
CA PRO A 65 -11.23 -12.62 -5.52
C PRO A 65 -11.16 -12.12 -6.97
N TYR A 66 -10.67 -10.89 -7.19
CA TYR A 66 -10.51 -10.27 -8.49
C TYR A 66 -9.05 -9.89 -8.71
N LEU A 67 -8.50 -10.24 -9.86
CA LEU A 67 -7.13 -9.93 -10.22
C LEU A 67 -7.12 -8.83 -11.28
N LEU A 68 -6.33 -7.80 -11.05
CA LEU A 68 -6.23 -6.62 -11.89
C LEU A 68 -4.81 -6.06 -11.82
N GLY A 69 -4.28 -5.64 -12.96
CA GLY A 69 -2.97 -5.02 -13.04
C GLY A 69 -1.82 -5.90 -12.59
N ASN A 70 -0.70 -5.31 -12.31
CA ASN A 70 0.49 -6.03 -11.90
C ASN A 70 0.41 -6.42 -10.42
N GLN A 71 0.34 -7.73 -10.16
CA GLN A 71 0.27 -8.28 -8.80
C GLN A 71 1.32 -9.34 -8.56
N PRO A 72 1.86 -9.40 -7.34
CA PRO A 72 2.77 -10.46 -6.97
C PRO A 72 2.04 -11.79 -6.77
N ILE A 73 2.60 -12.84 -7.31
CA ILE A 73 2.26 -14.21 -6.98
C ILE A 73 3.34 -14.72 -6.03
N VAL A 74 2.99 -14.99 -4.78
CA VAL A 74 3.93 -15.38 -3.73
C VAL A 74 3.58 -16.75 -3.20
N ILE A 75 4.58 -17.63 -3.17
CA ILE A 75 4.44 -19.01 -2.70
C ILE A 75 5.30 -19.21 -1.47
N GLU A 76 4.69 -19.69 -0.41
CA GLU A 76 5.38 -20.05 0.82
C GLU A 76 5.30 -21.56 1.06
N PRO A 77 6.46 -22.24 1.21
CA PRO A 77 6.49 -23.62 1.63
C PRO A 77 6.10 -23.73 3.12
N SER A 78 5.25 -24.70 3.45
CA SER A 78 4.80 -24.92 4.81
C SER A 78 5.66 -25.89 5.61
N THR A 79 6.68 -26.49 5.01
CA THR A 79 7.57 -27.44 5.63
C THR A 79 9.04 -27.21 5.33
N PRO A 80 9.88 -27.70 6.25
CA PRO A 80 11.29 -27.38 6.35
C PRO A 80 12.13 -28.02 5.23
N PRO A 81 13.38 -27.79 5.22
CA PRO A 81 13.98 -26.47 5.20
C PRO A 81 13.81 -25.87 3.79
N ARG A 82 13.77 -24.57 3.68
CA ARG A 82 13.67 -23.86 2.38
C ARG A 82 14.68 -24.37 1.34
N ASP A 83 15.79 -24.93 1.81
CA ASP A 83 16.86 -25.53 1.00
C ASP A 83 16.49 -26.85 0.32
N ALA A 84 15.41 -27.49 0.77
CA ALA A 84 14.94 -28.74 0.17
C ALA A 84 14.17 -28.56 -1.14
N ILE A 85 13.74 -27.33 -1.46
CA ILE A 85 13.02 -27.08 -2.70
C ILE A 85 14.00 -26.93 -3.86
N ALA A 86 13.78 -27.73 -4.90
CA ALA A 86 14.55 -27.68 -6.11
C ALA A 86 14.01 -26.65 -7.10
N GLN A 87 12.67 -26.49 -7.15
CA GLN A 87 12.00 -25.62 -8.12
C GLN A 87 10.57 -25.34 -7.70
N VAL A 88 10.13 -24.12 -7.98
CA VAL A 88 8.73 -23.71 -7.96
C VAL A 88 8.36 -23.17 -9.34
N ASP A 89 7.35 -23.74 -9.96
CA ASP A 89 6.78 -23.29 -11.22
C ASP A 89 5.45 -22.61 -10.98
N ILE A 90 5.25 -21.44 -11.56
CA ILE A 90 4.01 -20.66 -11.47
C ILE A 90 3.38 -20.59 -12.86
N PHE A 91 2.12 -20.93 -12.92
CA PHE A 91 1.32 -20.93 -14.14
C PHE A 91 0.14 -19.96 -13.96
N VAL A 92 -0.17 -19.21 -14.99
CA VAL A 92 -1.40 -18.42 -15.09
C VAL A 92 -2.13 -18.85 -16.36
N ASP A 93 -3.39 -19.21 -16.22
CA ASP A 93 -4.25 -19.69 -17.31
C ASP A 93 -3.63 -20.82 -18.13
N GLY A 94 -2.94 -21.73 -17.43
CA GLY A 94 -2.27 -22.88 -18.02
C GLY A 94 -0.93 -22.59 -18.68
N ARG A 95 -0.47 -21.32 -18.69
CA ARG A 95 0.85 -20.94 -19.22
C ARG A 95 1.86 -20.84 -18.09
N LEU A 96 3.03 -21.43 -18.24
CA LEU A 96 4.15 -21.23 -17.34
C LEU A 96 4.63 -19.77 -17.48
N VAL A 97 4.52 -19.01 -16.40
CA VAL A 97 4.89 -17.58 -16.36
C VAL A 97 6.20 -17.36 -15.61
N PHE A 98 6.52 -18.25 -14.70
CA PHE A 98 7.73 -18.12 -13.88
C PHE A 98 8.21 -19.46 -13.36
N THR A 99 9.54 -19.62 -13.24
CA THR A 99 10.22 -20.74 -12.59
C THR A 99 11.26 -20.18 -11.66
N ASP A 100 11.20 -20.54 -10.38
CA ASP A 100 12.17 -20.11 -9.38
C ASP A 100 12.81 -21.31 -8.67
N ARG A 101 14.12 -21.20 -8.39
CA ARG A 101 14.92 -22.21 -7.73
C ARG A 101 15.49 -21.74 -6.40
N GLN A 102 15.22 -20.51 -6.04
CA GLN A 102 15.69 -19.89 -4.80
C GLN A 102 14.60 -19.04 -4.16
N PRO A 103 14.47 -19.06 -2.84
CA PRO A 103 13.56 -18.14 -2.17
C PRO A 103 14.02 -16.68 -2.29
N PRO A 104 13.08 -15.71 -2.30
CA PRO A 104 11.63 -15.88 -2.17
C PRO A 104 11.00 -16.36 -3.48
N TYR A 105 10.10 -17.34 -3.41
CA TYR A 105 9.40 -17.89 -4.58
C TYR A 105 8.28 -16.93 -4.98
N ARG A 106 8.59 -16.09 -5.96
CA ARG A 106 7.74 -14.96 -6.30
C ARG A 106 7.81 -14.61 -7.77
N ALA A 107 6.66 -14.32 -8.36
CA ALA A 107 6.54 -13.77 -9.71
C ALA A 107 5.67 -12.50 -9.66
N ASP A 108 6.03 -11.48 -10.42
CA ASP A 108 5.16 -10.37 -10.70
C ASP A 108 4.45 -10.64 -12.04
N TYR A 109 3.11 -10.57 -12.03
CA TYR A 109 2.31 -10.86 -13.20
C TYR A 109 1.26 -9.77 -13.42
N ASP A 110 1.18 -9.29 -14.67
CA ASP A 110 0.17 -8.31 -15.07
C ASP A 110 -1.10 -9.05 -15.52
N PHE A 111 -2.14 -8.95 -14.68
CA PHE A 111 -3.46 -9.51 -14.96
C PHE A 111 -4.31 -8.63 -15.88
N GLY A 112 -3.76 -7.51 -16.37
CA GLY A 112 -4.43 -6.57 -17.26
C GLY A 112 -5.32 -5.56 -16.56
N GLU A 113 -5.96 -4.72 -17.36
CA GLU A 113 -6.81 -3.60 -16.87
C GLU A 113 -8.28 -4.00 -16.68
N THR A 114 -8.64 -5.20 -17.09
CA THR A 114 -10.02 -5.71 -17.02
C THR A 114 -10.08 -6.96 -16.17
N ILE A 115 -11.17 -7.09 -15.40
CA ILE A 115 -11.33 -8.23 -14.49
C ILE A 115 -11.82 -9.44 -15.27
N HIS A 116 -10.88 -10.31 -15.59
CA HIS A 116 -11.15 -11.63 -16.13
C HIS A 116 -11.02 -12.72 -15.05
N ARG A 117 -11.59 -13.87 -15.33
CA ARG A 117 -11.35 -15.06 -14.53
C ARG A 117 -9.98 -15.62 -14.87
N HIS A 118 -9.10 -15.65 -13.89
CA HIS A 118 -7.77 -16.24 -14.01
C HIS A 118 -7.63 -17.47 -13.12
N MET A 119 -6.85 -18.43 -13.56
CA MET A 119 -6.43 -19.59 -12.78
C MET A 119 -4.92 -19.49 -12.53
N VAL A 120 -4.54 -19.23 -11.29
CA VAL A 120 -3.14 -19.26 -10.86
C VAL A 120 -2.86 -20.63 -10.26
N VAL A 121 -1.81 -21.27 -10.71
CA VAL A 121 -1.36 -22.57 -10.22
C VAL A 121 0.11 -22.48 -9.88
N ALA A 122 0.51 -22.92 -8.68
CA ALA A 122 1.90 -23.13 -8.35
C ALA A 122 2.18 -24.60 -8.11
N ALA A 123 3.28 -25.08 -8.62
CA ALA A 123 3.78 -26.43 -8.41
C ALA A 123 5.23 -26.38 -7.90
N ALA A 124 5.50 -27.03 -6.79
CA ALA A 124 6.83 -27.11 -6.21
C ALA A 124 7.35 -28.55 -6.20
N VAL A 125 8.66 -28.69 -6.40
CA VAL A 125 9.36 -29.98 -6.34
C VAL A 125 10.54 -29.84 -5.40
N THR A 126 10.70 -30.78 -4.47
CA THR A 126 11.88 -30.85 -3.60
C THR A 126 13.04 -31.57 -4.30
N ARG A 127 14.26 -31.42 -3.77
CA ARG A 127 15.44 -32.16 -4.28
C ARG A 127 15.29 -33.68 -4.17
N GLU A 128 14.41 -34.13 -3.29
CA GLU A 128 14.08 -35.57 -3.10
C GLU A 128 12.95 -36.04 -4.03
N GLY A 129 12.42 -35.15 -4.90
CA GLY A 129 11.39 -35.46 -5.87
C GLY A 129 9.97 -35.40 -5.33
N ARG A 130 9.74 -34.98 -4.08
CA ARG A 130 8.39 -34.74 -3.55
C ARG A 130 7.76 -33.56 -4.26
N ARG A 131 6.44 -33.62 -4.47
CA ARG A 131 5.70 -32.61 -5.22
C ARG A 131 4.56 -32.04 -4.37
N ALA A 132 4.35 -30.75 -4.49
CA ALA A 132 3.20 -30.06 -3.93
C ALA A 132 2.62 -29.11 -4.97
N LYS A 133 1.30 -28.92 -4.92
CA LYS A 133 0.56 -28.04 -5.85
C LYS A 133 -0.48 -27.25 -5.10
N VAL A 134 -0.62 -25.96 -5.44
CA VAL A 134 -1.71 -25.11 -4.96
C VAL A 134 -2.32 -24.38 -6.15
N SER A 135 -3.60 -24.11 -6.08
CA SER A 135 -4.31 -23.37 -7.14
C SER A 135 -5.22 -22.32 -6.52
N PHE A 136 -5.41 -21.24 -7.26
CA PHE A 136 -6.34 -20.16 -6.96
C PHE A 136 -7.08 -19.80 -8.23
N ILE A 137 -8.39 -19.57 -8.12
CA ILE A 137 -9.23 -19.15 -9.25
C ILE A 137 -9.88 -17.83 -8.87
N SER A 138 -9.56 -16.77 -9.64
CA SER A 138 -10.20 -15.48 -9.49
C SER A 138 -11.64 -15.47 -10.03
N ARG A 139 -12.39 -14.45 -9.64
CA ARG A 139 -13.72 -14.19 -10.20
C ARG A 139 -13.60 -13.30 -11.42
N SER A 140 -14.56 -13.36 -12.34
CA SER A 140 -14.76 -12.39 -13.41
C SER A 140 -15.82 -11.37 -13.02
N ALA A 141 -15.64 -10.12 -13.47
CA ALA A 141 -16.68 -9.10 -13.43
C ALA A 141 -17.28 -8.97 -14.84
N GLU A 142 -17.98 -10.01 -15.29
CA GLU A 142 -18.72 -9.95 -16.54
C GLU A 142 -20.02 -9.18 -16.33
N LEU A 143 -20.25 -8.19 -17.18
CA LEU A 143 -21.54 -7.53 -17.29
C LEU A 143 -22.52 -8.45 -18.03
N ALA A 144 -23.83 -8.22 -17.84
CA ALA A 144 -24.87 -9.00 -18.49
C ALA A 144 -24.80 -9.00 -20.03
N ASP A 145 -24.07 -8.03 -20.62
CA ASP A 145 -23.84 -7.90 -22.06
C ASP A 145 -22.52 -8.55 -22.54
N GLY A 146 -21.78 -9.21 -21.64
CA GLY A 146 -20.50 -9.84 -21.97
C GLY A 146 -19.33 -8.85 -22.14
N SER A 147 -19.54 -7.55 -21.94
CA SER A 147 -18.46 -6.56 -21.96
C SER A 147 -17.75 -6.51 -20.59
N SER A 148 -16.42 -6.34 -20.59
CA SER A 148 -15.69 -6.03 -19.36
C SER A 148 -15.35 -4.55 -19.35
N ARG A 149 -15.80 -3.85 -18.29
CA ARG A 149 -15.44 -2.45 -18.03
C ARG A 149 -14.43 -2.38 -16.91
N PRO A 150 -13.51 -1.42 -16.96
CA PRO A 150 -12.57 -1.22 -15.85
C PRO A 150 -13.35 -0.85 -14.57
N ILE A 151 -13.02 -1.52 -13.48
CA ILE A 151 -13.56 -1.19 -12.16
C ILE A 151 -12.73 -0.06 -11.57
N GLU A 152 -13.40 0.98 -11.09
CA GLU A 152 -12.75 2.00 -10.27
C GLU A 152 -12.60 1.48 -8.85
N LEU A 153 -11.35 1.35 -8.38
CA LEU A 153 -11.01 0.86 -7.05
C LEU A 153 -10.71 2.03 -6.11
N LEU A 154 -11.34 1.99 -4.95
CA LEU A 154 -11.31 3.05 -3.94
C LEU A 154 -10.79 2.47 -2.61
N PRO A 155 -9.51 2.64 -2.28
CA PRO A 155 -9.03 2.39 -0.94
C PRO A 155 -9.78 3.29 0.04
N THR A 156 -10.35 2.68 1.06
CA THR A 156 -11.24 3.35 2.00
C THR A 156 -10.80 3.04 3.42
N VAL A 157 -10.55 4.08 4.18
CA VAL A 157 -10.23 4.02 5.61
C VAL A 157 -11.48 4.37 6.40
N VAL A 158 -11.79 3.57 7.42
CA VAL A 158 -12.85 3.86 8.38
C VAL A 158 -12.25 3.88 9.78
N ARG A 159 -12.44 4.98 10.51
CA ARG A 159 -11.96 5.17 11.88
C ARG A 159 -13.11 5.54 12.81
N ASP A 160 -13.00 5.15 14.06
CA ASP A 160 -13.90 5.63 15.11
C ASP A 160 -13.51 7.06 15.56
N VAL A 161 -14.29 7.63 16.46
CA VAL A 161 -14.04 8.97 17.03
C VAL A 161 -12.74 9.06 17.84
N ALA A 162 -12.19 7.93 18.27
CA ALA A 162 -10.89 7.87 18.95
C ALA A 162 -9.73 7.74 17.96
N GLY A 163 -10.03 7.60 16.66
CA GLY A 163 -9.03 7.45 15.58
C GLY A 163 -8.58 6.02 15.33
N HIS A 164 -9.17 5.02 15.99
CA HIS A 164 -8.81 3.63 15.75
C HIS A 164 -9.48 3.10 14.48
N PRO A 165 -8.81 2.21 13.73
CA PRO A 165 -9.42 1.53 12.60
C PRO A 165 -10.69 0.77 13.02
N VAL A 166 -11.71 0.83 12.18
CA VAL A 166 -12.96 0.08 12.37
C VAL A 166 -12.93 -1.13 11.46
N ASP A 167 -12.77 -2.30 12.05
CA ASP A 167 -12.77 -3.58 11.36
C ASP A 167 -14.18 -4.20 11.33
N ASN A 168 -14.30 -5.29 10.58
CA ASN A 168 -15.51 -6.13 10.50
C ASN A 168 -16.74 -5.46 9.89
N LEU A 169 -16.54 -4.43 9.06
CA LEU A 169 -17.62 -3.92 8.21
C LEU A 169 -17.82 -4.84 7.00
N SER A 170 -19.07 -4.97 6.61
CA SER A 170 -19.50 -5.72 5.42
C SER A 170 -19.85 -4.77 4.28
N VAL A 171 -19.93 -5.27 3.06
CA VAL A 171 -20.35 -4.46 1.91
C VAL A 171 -21.70 -3.76 2.12
N SER A 172 -22.59 -4.36 2.91
CA SER A 172 -23.91 -3.79 3.20
C SER A 172 -23.87 -2.56 4.11
N ASP A 173 -22.73 -2.31 4.78
CA ASP A 173 -22.53 -1.15 5.64
C ASP A 173 -22.12 0.08 4.85
N PHE A 174 -21.71 -0.08 3.59
CA PHE A 174 -21.23 0.99 2.75
C PHE A 174 -22.30 1.45 1.74
N THR A 175 -22.30 2.75 1.47
CA THR A 175 -23.01 3.37 0.37
C THR A 175 -22.04 4.21 -0.43
N LEU A 176 -21.92 3.91 -1.72
CA LEU A 176 -21.09 4.63 -2.67
C LEU A 176 -21.95 5.55 -3.51
N LEU A 177 -21.51 6.79 -3.68
CA LEU A 177 -22.14 7.77 -4.56
C LEU A 177 -21.10 8.31 -5.54
N GLU A 178 -21.43 8.31 -6.84
CA GLU A 178 -20.71 9.01 -7.90
C GLU A 178 -21.54 10.17 -8.37
N ASN A 179 -21.01 11.40 -8.33
CA ASN A 179 -21.74 12.63 -8.64
C ASN A 179 -23.10 12.75 -7.90
N GLY A 180 -23.15 12.26 -6.64
CA GLY A 180 -24.37 12.23 -5.83
C GLY A 180 -25.34 11.08 -6.16
N VAL A 181 -25.08 10.29 -7.19
CA VAL A 181 -25.91 9.14 -7.59
C VAL A 181 -25.37 7.86 -6.98
N ARG A 182 -26.23 7.08 -6.33
CA ARG A 182 -25.83 5.81 -5.72
C ARG A 182 -25.36 4.81 -6.78
N GLN A 183 -24.17 4.23 -6.55
CA GLN A 183 -23.58 3.21 -7.41
C GLN A 183 -23.56 1.85 -6.70
N PRO A 184 -23.77 0.76 -7.44
CA PRO A 184 -23.61 -0.58 -6.90
C PRO A 184 -22.13 -0.86 -6.62
N ILE A 185 -21.82 -1.37 -5.42
CA ILE A 185 -20.49 -1.88 -5.07
C ILE A 185 -20.36 -3.27 -5.69
N VAL A 186 -19.48 -3.42 -6.68
CA VAL A 186 -19.25 -4.68 -7.40
C VAL A 186 -18.04 -5.44 -6.88
N HIS A 187 -17.15 -4.76 -6.16
CA HIS A 187 -16.00 -5.35 -5.48
C HIS A 187 -15.92 -4.84 -4.04
N PHE A 188 -15.65 -5.73 -3.11
CA PHE A 188 -15.43 -5.42 -1.72
C PHE A 188 -14.41 -6.38 -1.12
N ASP A 189 -13.29 -5.85 -0.64
CA ASP A 189 -12.28 -6.61 0.09
C ASP A 189 -11.98 -5.90 1.42
N PRO A 190 -12.15 -6.57 2.57
CA PRO A 190 -11.81 -6.03 3.88
C PRO A 190 -10.31 -6.10 4.20
N GLN A 191 -9.48 -6.50 3.24
CA GLN A 191 -8.03 -6.61 3.41
C GLN A 191 -7.30 -5.61 2.52
N PRO A 192 -6.10 -5.15 2.95
CA PRO A 192 -5.31 -4.23 2.15
C PRO A 192 -4.91 -4.88 0.82
N ALA A 193 -5.17 -4.17 -0.26
CA ALA A 193 -4.76 -4.58 -1.59
C ALA A 193 -3.23 -4.46 -1.76
N PRO A 194 -2.63 -5.25 -2.66
CA PRO A 194 -1.27 -5.00 -3.12
C PRO A 194 -1.10 -3.58 -3.62
N ALA A 195 -0.03 -2.93 -3.20
CA ALA A 195 0.27 -1.57 -3.61
C ALA A 195 1.76 -1.40 -3.91
N SER A 196 2.06 -0.47 -4.81
CA SER A 196 3.38 0.10 -4.99
C SER A 196 3.44 1.43 -4.25
N ILE A 197 4.37 1.54 -3.33
CA ILE A 197 4.49 2.67 -2.42
C ILE A 197 5.85 3.36 -2.65
N ALA A 198 5.82 4.57 -3.20
CA ALA A 198 7.02 5.41 -3.24
C ALA A 198 7.13 6.16 -1.90
N VAL A 199 8.18 5.88 -1.16
CA VAL A 199 8.53 6.62 0.06
C VAL A 199 9.50 7.72 -0.32
N VAL A 200 8.99 8.95 -0.34
CA VAL A 200 9.75 10.16 -0.68
C VAL A 200 10.21 10.83 0.61
N VAL A 201 11.52 11.04 0.74
CA VAL A 201 12.10 11.76 1.88
C VAL A 201 12.66 13.08 1.39
N GLU A 202 12.06 14.18 1.83
CA GLU A 202 12.48 15.54 1.49
C GLU A 202 13.06 16.24 2.73
N ALA A 203 14.36 16.32 2.77
CA ALA A 203 15.11 16.85 3.89
C ALA A 203 16.30 17.72 3.43
N ALA A 204 16.15 18.35 2.27
CA ALA A 204 17.21 19.10 1.61
C ALA A 204 17.86 20.18 2.47
N ASP A 205 17.02 20.93 3.19
CA ASP A 205 17.45 22.01 4.08
C ASP A 205 17.38 21.60 5.57
N ALA A 206 17.28 20.29 5.84
CA ALA A 206 17.17 19.79 7.20
C ALA A 206 18.56 19.61 7.82
N ASP A 207 18.64 19.83 9.14
CA ASP A 207 19.79 19.36 9.90
C ASP A 207 19.83 17.82 9.93
N ASP A 208 20.96 17.28 10.31
CA ASP A 208 21.23 15.84 10.31
C ASP A 208 20.27 15.07 11.23
N THR A 209 19.80 15.68 12.30
CA THR A 209 18.86 15.07 13.26
C THR A 209 17.49 14.87 12.63
N VAL A 210 16.96 15.90 11.98
CA VAL A 210 15.68 15.82 11.26
C VAL A 210 15.77 14.84 10.10
N ARG A 211 16.83 14.92 9.28
CA ARG A 211 17.05 14.01 8.15
C ARG A 211 17.05 12.54 8.59
N LYS A 212 17.83 12.21 9.62
CA LYS A 212 17.90 10.86 10.18
C LYS A 212 16.58 10.40 10.78
N SER A 213 15.81 11.31 11.38
CA SER A 213 14.49 11.00 11.91
C SER A 213 13.49 10.68 10.80
N LEU A 214 13.49 11.42 9.69
CA LEU A 214 12.64 11.12 8.53
C LEU A 214 12.97 9.77 7.90
N LEU A 215 14.27 9.46 7.74
CA LEU A 215 14.70 8.15 7.22
C LEU A 215 14.34 6.99 8.16
N ARG A 216 14.48 7.20 9.48
CA ARG A 216 14.04 6.21 10.48
C ARG A 216 12.54 6.01 10.43
N GLY A 217 11.75 7.10 10.30
CA GLY A 217 10.31 7.03 10.09
C GLY A 217 9.93 6.23 8.84
N ALA A 218 10.67 6.39 7.73
CA ALA A 218 10.49 5.56 6.55
C ALA A 218 10.70 4.06 6.83
N GLY A 219 11.68 3.72 7.67
CA GLY A 219 11.92 2.35 8.13
C GLY A 219 10.78 1.84 9.01
N SER A 220 10.33 2.65 9.97
CA SER A 220 9.20 2.33 10.87
C SER A 220 7.90 2.10 10.09
N PHE A 221 7.63 2.91 9.07
CA PHE A 221 6.51 2.72 8.15
C PHE A 221 6.58 1.38 7.41
N ALA A 222 7.77 1.06 6.89
CA ALA A 222 7.95 -0.13 6.06
C ALA A 222 7.86 -1.43 6.84
N GLN A 223 8.27 -1.45 8.12
CA GLN A 223 8.44 -2.66 8.92
C GLN A 223 7.17 -3.52 9.04
N PRO A 224 5.98 -2.99 9.40
CA PRO A 224 4.77 -3.82 9.60
C PRO A 224 4.08 -4.19 8.29
N LEU A 225 4.45 -3.59 7.15
CA LEU A 225 3.77 -3.83 5.88
C LEU A 225 4.00 -5.26 5.38
N PRO A 226 2.99 -5.91 4.79
CA PRO A 226 3.12 -7.24 4.22
C PRO A 226 4.14 -7.31 3.09
N GLY A 227 4.74 -8.47 2.87
CA GLY A 227 5.75 -8.69 1.83
C GLY A 227 5.23 -8.54 0.38
N TYR A 228 3.93 -8.44 0.20
CA TYR A 228 3.32 -8.18 -1.11
C TYR A 228 3.16 -6.68 -1.42
N GLN A 229 3.63 -5.78 -0.55
CA GLN A 229 3.71 -4.35 -0.84
C GLN A 229 5.07 -4.04 -1.45
N ALA A 230 5.10 -3.45 -2.65
CA ALA A 230 6.32 -3.01 -3.31
C ALA A 230 6.74 -1.63 -2.78
N LEU A 231 7.98 -1.49 -2.35
CA LEU A 231 8.51 -0.23 -1.83
C LEU A 231 9.63 0.30 -2.71
N ALA A 232 9.67 1.62 -2.86
CA ALA A 232 10.79 2.36 -3.41
C ALA A 232 11.14 3.54 -2.52
N LEU A 233 12.44 3.79 -2.32
CA LEU A 233 12.92 5.01 -1.66
C LEU A 233 13.29 6.04 -2.71
N VAL A 234 12.81 7.25 -2.56
CA VAL A 234 13.17 8.42 -3.38
C VAL A 234 13.58 9.54 -2.43
N ASP A 235 14.83 9.92 -2.48
CA ASP A 235 15.34 11.00 -1.62
C ASP A 235 15.63 12.28 -2.41
N GLY A 236 15.42 13.42 -1.75
CA GLY A 236 15.62 14.74 -2.36
C GLY A 236 17.11 15.11 -2.57
N TRP A 237 18.04 14.28 -2.10
CA TRP A 237 19.48 14.54 -2.23
C TRP A 237 20.22 13.58 -3.17
N GLY A 238 19.52 12.58 -3.74
CA GLY A 238 20.05 11.72 -4.79
C GLY A 238 20.91 10.56 -4.31
N ALA A 239 20.88 10.22 -3.01
CA ALA A 239 21.58 9.04 -2.48
C ALA A 239 20.98 7.73 -3.02
N SER A 240 19.65 7.70 -3.26
CA SER A 240 18.95 6.60 -3.92
C SER A 240 19.20 6.52 -5.44
N GLY A 241 19.98 7.44 -6.00
CA GLY A 241 20.30 7.50 -7.42
C GLY A 241 19.46 8.53 -8.20
N THR A 242 19.85 8.74 -9.45
CA THR A 242 19.15 9.64 -10.40
C THR A 242 18.44 8.88 -11.50
N GLY A 243 18.44 7.54 -11.43
CA GLY A 243 17.81 6.64 -12.40
C GLY A 243 16.30 6.52 -12.20
N PRO A 244 15.66 5.62 -12.97
CA PRO A 244 14.27 5.25 -12.76
C PRO A 244 14.03 4.77 -11.32
N VAL A 245 12.85 5.06 -10.78
CA VAL A 245 12.46 4.61 -9.44
C VAL A 245 12.20 3.10 -9.48
N GLU A 246 13.01 2.34 -8.74
CA GLU A 246 12.92 0.90 -8.69
C GLU A 246 12.11 0.45 -7.47
N PHE A 247 11.01 -0.24 -7.72
CA PHE A 247 10.17 -0.84 -6.68
C PHE A 247 10.63 -2.26 -6.40
N SER A 248 10.84 -2.55 -5.12
CA SER A 248 11.20 -3.89 -4.65
C SER A 248 10.20 -4.38 -3.62
N TYR A 249 9.90 -5.63 -3.68
CA TYR A 249 9.14 -6.35 -2.65
C TYR A 249 10.08 -6.96 -1.60
N ASP A 250 11.36 -7.03 -1.93
CA ASP A 250 12.39 -7.42 -0.96
C ASP A 250 12.60 -6.30 0.05
N ARG A 251 12.18 -6.54 1.27
CA ARG A 251 12.29 -5.61 2.37
C ARG A 251 13.75 -5.24 2.67
N GLN A 252 14.67 -6.18 2.46
CA GLN A 252 16.10 -5.93 2.70
C GLN A 252 16.67 -4.93 1.70
N SER A 253 16.22 -4.96 0.45
CA SER A 253 16.59 -3.96 -0.56
C SER A 253 16.17 -2.56 -0.15
N PHE A 254 14.97 -2.40 0.43
CA PHE A 254 14.51 -1.11 0.94
C PHE A 254 15.32 -0.65 2.15
N VAL A 255 15.61 -1.55 3.10
CA VAL A 255 16.46 -1.24 4.28
C VAL A 255 17.85 -0.80 3.83
N LYS A 256 18.45 -1.48 2.87
CA LYS A 256 19.76 -1.12 2.32
C LYS A 256 19.74 0.27 1.64
N ALA A 257 18.66 0.61 0.95
CA ALA A 257 18.50 1.95 0.39
C ALA A 257 18.43 3.03 1.48
N LEU A 258 17.73 2.76 2.60
CA LEU A 258 17.67 3.65 3.77
C LEU A 258 19.05 3.81 4.44
N GLU A 259 19.81 2.73 4.60
CA GLU A 259 21.17 2.77 5.14
C GLU A 259 22.09 3.62 4.25
N THR A 260 22.01 3.44 2.94
CA THR A 260 22.77 4.22 1.95
C THR A 260 22.40 5.70 2.05
N ALA A 261 21.11 6.04 2.11
CA ALA A 261 20.64 7.40 2.25
C ALA A 261 21.03 8.03 3.60
N THR A 262 21.10 7.23 4.66
CA THR A 262 21.53 7.67 6.00
C THR A 262 23.03 7.97 6.06
N ALA A 263 23.84 7.16 5.39
CA ALA A 263 25.30 7.30 5.35
C ALA A 263 25.76 8.41 4.39
N ALA A 264 24.91 8.84 3.46
CA ALA A 264 25.25 9.88 2.51
C ALA A 264 25.37 11.24 3.21
N ASP A 265 26.39 12.01 2.83
CA ASP A 265 26.53 13.39 3.27
C ASP A 265 25.38 14.26 2.78
N ALA A 266 25.05 15.30 3.55
CA ALA A 266 24.08 16.30 3.11
C ALA A 266 24.52 16.91 1.77
N PRO A 267 23.67 16.92 0.75
CA PRO A 267 24.07 17.37 -0.58
C PRO A 267 24.34 18.87 -0.57
N LYS A 268 25.34 19.26 -1.36
CA LYS A 268 25.60 20.69 -1.61
C LYS A 268 24.48 21.35 -2.41
N LYS A 269 23.70 20.56 -3.16
CA LYS A 269 22.54 21.01 -3.93
C LYS A 269 21.48 19.91 -3.90
N ALA A 270 20.39 20.18 -3.23
CA ALA A 270 19.23 19.30 -3.19
C ALA A 270 18.36 19.46 -4.44
N ARG A 271 17.61 18.43 -4.78
CA ARG A 271 16.56 18.53 -5.79
C ARG A 271 15.40 19.35 -5.25
N PRO A 272 14.74 20.15 -6.10
CA PRO A 272 13.46 20.75 -5.74
C PRO A 272 12.42 19.66 -5.40
N LEU A 273 11.56 19.93 -4.42
CA LEU A 273 10.47 19.02 -4.03
C LEU A 273 9.63 18.57 -5.25
N ALA A 274 9.33 19.50 -6.16
CA ALA A 274 8.56 19.20 -7.36
C ALA A 274 9.23 18.15 -8.27
N GLU A 275 10.54 18.21 -8.45
CA GLU A 275 11.30 17.23 -9.22
C GLU A 275 11.33 15.86 -8.53
N THR A 276 11.51 15.83 -7.21
CA THR A 276 11.51 14.60 -6.41
C THR A 276 10.14 13.92 -6.47
N LEU A 277 9.06 14.69 -6.32
CA LEU A 277 7.70 14.18 -6.48
C LEU A 277 7.41 13.71 -7.90
N SER A 278 7.86 14.44 -8.92
CA SER A 278 7.67 14.04 -10.31
C SER A 278 8.36 12.72 -10.63
N ALA A 279 9.57 12.50 -10.13
CA ALA A 279 10.27 11.22 -10.30
C ALA A 279 9.50 10.06 -9.65
N ALA A 280 8.98 10.25 -8.43
CA ALA A 280 8.15 9.26 -7.75
C ALA A 280 6.84 8.98 -8.50
N VAL A 281 6.19 10.01 -9.02
CA VAL A 281 4.95 9.90 -9.81
C VAL A 281 5.20 9.13 -11.10
N GLU A 282 6.29 9.42 -11.84
CA GLU A 282 6.63 8.68 -13.06
C GLU A 282 6.92 7.21 -12.77
N GLY A 283 7.65 6.90 -11.70
CA GLY A 283 7.86 5.52 -11.27
C GLY A 283 6.56 4.79 -10.94
N LEU A 284 5.63 5.46 -10.26
CA LEU A 284 4.33 4.89 -9.90
C LEU A 284 3.38 4.75 -11.11
N LYS A 285 3.47 5.60 -12.13
CA LYS A 285 2.67 5.45 -13.36
C LYS A 285 2.91 4.14 -14.09
N ALA A 286 4.12 3.62 -14.02
CA ALA A 286 4.47 2.34 -14.63
C ALA A 286 3.90 1.13 -13.86
N ARG A 287 3.27 1.36 -12.69
CA ARG A 287 2.69 0.31 -11.85
C ARG A 287 1.20 0.19 -12.11
N ALA A 288 0.73 -1.05 -12.20
CA ALA A 288 -0.68 -1.34 -12.43
C ALA A 288 -1.46 -1.64 -11.13
N ASP A 289 -0.76 -1.90 -10.02
CA ASP A 289 -1.32 -2.08 -8.70
C ASP A 289 -1.76 -0.74 -8.06
N GLN A 290 -2.23 -0.77 -6.82
CA GLN A 290 -2.55 0.46 -6.09
C GLN A 290 -1.30 1.32 -5.95
N ARG A 291 -1.44 2.60 -6.23
CA ARG A 291 -0.34 3.57 -6.26
C ARG A 291 -0.43 4.48 -5.07
N MET A 292 0.59 4.46 -4.24
CA MET A 292 0.68 5.27 -3.03
C MET A 292 1.99 6.03 -2.99
N LEU A 293 1.96 7.25 -2.49
CA LEU A 293 3.13 8.06 -2.26
C LEU A 293 3.11 8.52 -0.80
N LEU A 294 4.12 8.12 -0.04
CA LEU A 294 4.38 8.65 1.30
C LEU A 294 5.46 9.72 1.19
N LEU A 295 5.10 10.96 1.48
CA LEU A 295 6.04 12.08 1.56
C LEU A 295 6.39 12.35 3.03
N LEU A 296 7.65 12.18 3.37
CA LEU A 296 8.24 12.57 4.63
C LEU A 296 9.02 13.87 4.41
N ILE A 297 8.57 14.95 5.02
CA ILE A 297 9.11 16.29 4.75
C ILE A 297 9.39 17.05 6.04
N LYS A 298 10.47 17.86 6.04
CA LYS A 298 10.75 18.81 7.10
C LYS A 298 9.66 19.89 7.13
N GLY A 299 9.15 20.17 8.32
CA GLY A 299 8.23 21.27 8.58
C GLY A 299 8.92 22.59 8.90
N GLN A 300 8.12 23.58 9.17
CA GLN A 300 8.60 24.86 9.67
C GLN A 300 8.93 24.76 11.16
N PRO A 301 9.91 25.52 11.68
CA PRO A 301 10.14 25.59 13.11
C PRO A 301 8.91 26.19 13.81
N PRO A 302 8.67 25.81 15.08
CA PRO A 302 7.62 26.41 15.87
C PRO A 302 7.72 27.94 15.84
N ARG A 303 6.58 28.60 15.73
CA ARG A 303 6.57 30.05 15.81
C ARG A 303 7.07 30.45 17.22
N PRO A 304 8.07 31.30 17.33
CA PRO A 304 8.44 31.83 18.65
C PRO A 304 7.18 32.47 19.27
N PRO A 305 6.91 32.25 20.56
CA PRO A 305 5.78 32.86 21.24
C PRO A 305 5.71 34.33 20.88
N ALA A 306 4.53 34.79 20.50
CA ALA A 306 4.35 36.22 20.20
C ALA A 306 4.82 37.05 21.41
N PHE A 307 5.60 38.10 21.14
CA PHE A 307 6.06 39.01 22.17
C PHE A 307 4.84 39.61 22.89
N GLY A 308 4.38 38.97 23.94
CA GLY A 308 3.15 39.35 24.64
C GLY A 308 2.63 38.27 25.58
N ASP A 309 2.83 36.99 25.23
CA ASP A 309 2.28 35.86 26.02
C ASP A 309 3.25 35.32 27.09
N ALA A 310 4.54 35.51 26.94
CA ALA A 310 5.50 35.32 28.02
C ALA A 310 5.76 36.66 28.66
N GLY A 311 5.37 36.84 29.90
CA GLY A 311 5.68 38.04 30.70
C GLY A 311 7.20 38.25 30.79
N PHE A 312 7.79 38.75 29.71
CA PHE A 312 9.20 39.12 29.68
C PHE A 312 9.40 40.38 30.49
N VAL A 313 9.84 40.22 31.73
CA VAL A 313 10.28 41.31 32.62
C VAL A 313 11.75 41.60 32.32
N GLY A 314 12.01 42.04 31.08
CA GLY A 314 13.31 42.65 30.75
C GLY A 314 13.20 44.18 30.72
N PRO A 315 14.29 44.90 30.82
CA PRO A 315 14.24 46.36 30.68
C PRO A 315 13.64 46.71 29.30
N PRO A 316 12.77 47.72 29.21
CA PRO A 316 12.11 48.09 27.96
C PRO A 316 13.15 48.41 26.88
N ILE A 317 13.14 47.68 25.79
CA ILE A 317 13.96 47.99 24.61
C ILE A 317 13.48 49.35 24.08
N PRO A 318 14.35 50.33 23.91
CA PRO A 318 13.94 51.62 23.37
C PRO A 318 13.19 51.44 22.04
N PRO A 319 12.07 52.13 21.85
CA PRO A 319 11.25 51.99 20.64
C PRO A 319 12.03 52.20 19.33
N ALA A 320 13.04 53.02 19.35
CA ALA A 320 13.93 53.28 18.21
C ALA A 320 14.76 52.05 17.83
N LEU A 321 15.34 51.32 18.80
CA LEU A 321 16.11 50.09 18.53
C LEU A 321 15.21 48.93 18.08
N LEU A 322 13.98 48.88 18.61
CA LEU A 322 13.00 47.87 18.16
C LEU A 322 12.56 48.12 16.71
N ALA A 323 12.30 49.36 16.34
CA ALA A 323 11.95 49.80 15.00
C ALA A 323 13.09 49.51 14.01
N GLU A 324 14.32 49.77 14.39
CA GLU A 324 15.51 49.52 13.55
C GLU A 324 15.76 48.00 13.34
N ALA A 325 15.58 47.17 14.37
CA ALA A 325 15.69 45.73 14.30
C ALA A 325 14.59 45.10 13.44
N VAL A 326 13.36 45.57 13.54
CA VAL A 326 12.22 45.15 12.74
C VAL A 326 12.41 45.50 11.27
N GLU A 327 12.90 46.73 10.98
CA GLU A 327 13.15 47.17 9.61
C GLU A 327 14.35 46.44 8.99
N ALA A 328 15.42 46.18 9.74
CA ALA A 328 16.54 45.35 9.29
C ALA A 328 16.12 43.93 8.98
N ALA A 329 15.26 43.30 9.82
CA ALA A 329 14.71 41.97 9.57
C ALA A 329 13.80 41.96 8.33
N ARG A 330 13.00 43.01 8.11
CA ARG A 330 12.15 43.18 6.95
C ARG A 330 12.96 43.31 5.65
N ILE A 331 13.99 44.16 5.66
CA ILE A 331 14.90 44.33 4.50
C ILE A 331 15.63 43.03 4.18
N LYS A 332 16.09 42.29 5.18
CA LYS A 332 16.75 41.00 5.01
C LYS A 332 15.77 39.96 4.39
N ALA A 333 14.57 39.86 4.94
CA ALA A 333 13.51 38.95 4.41
C ALA A 333 13.11 39.31 2.97
N GLU A 334 13.02 40.60 2.64
CA GLU A 334 12.68 41.05 1.28
C GLU A 334 13.84 40.78 0.30
N LYS A 335 15.09 40.92 0.74
CA LYS A 335 16.27 40.59 -0.07
C LYS A 335 16.38 39.10 -0.33
N GLU A 336 16.13 38.28 0.67
CA GLU A 336 16.07 36.81 0.53
C GLU A 336 14.90 36.37 -0.38
N ARG A 337 13.74 37.03 -0.28
CA ARG A 337 12.58 36.77 -1.15
C ARG A 337 12.87 37.15 -2.61
N LYS A 338 13.54 38.29 -2.85
CA LYS A 338 13.97 38.71 -4.20
C LYS A 338 15.02 37.74 -4.78
N LYS A 339 15.99 37.32 -3.95
CA LYS A 339 17.00 36.34 -4.37
C LYS A 339 16.37 34.99 -4.75
N ARG A 340 15.43 34.49 -3.97
CA ARG A 340 14.67 33.29 -4.28
C ARG A 340 13.81 33.45 -5.55
N ALA A 341 13.20 34.61 -5.76
CA ALA A 341 12.40 34.91 -6.95
C ALA A 341 13.24 35.02 -8.23
N GLU A 342 14.51 35.41 -8.15
CA GLU A 342 15.45 35.43 -9.27
C GLU A 342 16.04 34.05 -9.57
N GLU A 343 16.29 33.21 -8.56
CA GLU A 343 16.73 31.84 -8.73
C GLU A 343 15.64 30.98 -9.40
N VAL A 344 14.35 31.25 -9.15
CA VAL A 344 13.19 30.56 -9.76
C VAL A 344 13.03 30.88 -11.27
N LYS A 345 13.66 31.92 -11.81
CA LYS A 345 13.50 32.31 -13.22
C LYS A 345 14.41 31.59 -14.22
N LYS A 346 15.26 30.65 -13.81
CA LYS A 346 16.35 30.15 -14.67
C LYS A 346 16.22 28.75 -15.27
N VAL A 347 15.19 27.96 -14.95
CA VAL A 347 14.98 26.62 -15.53
C VAL A 347 13.47 26.40 -15.70
N PRO A 348 12.97 25.72 -16.76
CA PRO A 348 11.59 25.25 -16.80
C PRO A 348 11.46 24.11 -15.78
N GLU A 349 11.34 24.46 -14.52
CA GLU A 349 11.13 23.53 -13.43
C GLU A 349 9.67 23.11 -13.44
N THR A 350 9.41 21.81 -13.42
CA THR A 350 8.10 21.28 -13.09
C THR A 350 7.66 21.92 -11.77
N THR A 351 6.58 22.65 -11.80
CA THR A 351 6.07 23.32 -10.61
C THR A 351 5.47 22.27 -9.65
N LEU A 352 5.42 22.57 -8.36
CA LEU A 352 4.77 21.68 -7.39
C LEU A 352 3.29 21.43 -7.77
N ALA A 353 2.62 22.44 -8.32
CA ALA A 353 1.25 22.32 -8.82
C ALA A 353 1.14 21.27 -9.95
N GLU A 354 2.08 21.29 -10.91
CA GLU A 354 2.11 20.31 -12.00
C GLU A 354 2.39 18.89 -11.49
N ALA A 355 3.29 18.71 -10.53
CA ALA A 355 3.56 17.42 -9.89
C ALA A 355 2.32 16.88 -9.17
N ILE A 356 1.58 17.74 -8.44
CA ILE A 356 0.33 17.39 -7.78
C ILE A 356 -0.76 17.02 -8.80
N GLU A 357 -0.90 17.76 -9.88
CA GLU A 357 -1.86 17.42 -10.93
C GLU A 357 -1.51 16.13 -11.66
N ALA A 358 -0.22 15.84 -11.85
CA ALA A 358 0.24 14.55 -12.39
C ALA A 358 -0.09 13.38 -11.43
N LEU A 359 0.07 13.60 -10.10
CA LEU A 359 -0.31 12.64 -9.06
C LEU A 359 -1.81 12.33 -9.10
N LYS A 360 -2.66 13.35 -9.21
CA LYS A 360 -4.12 13.18 -9.29
C LYS A 360 -4.52 12.41 -10.54
N ARG A 361 -3.97 12.79 -11.72
CA ARG A 361 -4.21 12.08 -12.98
C ARG A 361 -3.76 10.63 -12.94
N ALA A 362 -2.63 10.35 -12.28
CA ALA A 362 -2.12 9.00 -12.08
C ALA A 362 -2.87 8.21 -11.00
N ARG A 363 -3.90 8.80 -10.36
CA ARG A 363 -4.70 8.18 -9.29
C ARG A 363 -3.86 7.70 -8.11
N ILE A 364 -2.80 8.43 -7.77
CA ILE A 364 -1.91 8.13 -6.66
C ILE A 364 -2.53 8.68 -5.38
N THR A 365 -2.60 7.86 -4.32
CA THR A 365 -2.97 8.31 -2.98
C THR A 365 -1.77 8.92 -2.30
N LEU A 366 -1.89 10.18 -1.85
CA LEU A 366 -0.80 10.92 -1.22
C LEU A 366 -0.95 10.92 0.31
N TYR A 367 0.07 10.47 0.99
CA TYR A 367 0.24 10.59 2.43
C TYR A 367 1.40 11.52 2.72
N VAL A 368 1.23 12.41 3.69
CA VAL A 368 2.26 13.38 4.05
C VAL A 368 2.49 13.35 5.56
N VAL A 369 3.73 13.19 5.98
CA VAL A 369 4.16 13.34 7.37
C VAL A 369 5.18 14.45 7.45
N VAL A 370 4.87 15.48 8.24
CA VAL A 370 5.69 16.68 8.39
C VAL A 370 6.41 16.65 9.74
N SER A 371 7.73 16.77 9.73
CA SER A 371 8.54 16.94 10.94
C SER A 371 8.58 18.42 11.34
N GLY A 372 7.69 18.84 12.22
CA GLY A 372 7.48 20.22 12.62
C GLY A 372 6.07 20.72 12.31
N GLU A 373 5.88 22.03 12.29
CA GLU A 373 4.59 22.63 11.94
C GLU A 373 4.39 22.63 10.42
N GLY A 374 3.26 22.05 9.96
CA GLY A 374 2.78 22.16 8.59
C GLY A 374 1.70 23.23 8.51
N ARG A 375 2.08 24.49 8.51
CA ARG A 375 1.15 25.63 8.38
C ARG A 375 0.53 25.64 6.97
N ASP A 376 -0.58 26.38 6.81
CA ASP A 376 -1.27 26.50 5.52
C ASP A 376 -0.53 27.36 4.48
N GLU A 377 0.72 27.74 4.78
CA GLU A 377 1.63 28.37 3.84
C GLU A 377 2.19 27.33 2.86
N GLU A 378 2.53 27.76 1.64
CA GLU A 378 3.14 26.89 0.65
C GLU A 378 4.53 26.38 1.11
N PRO A 379 4.84 25.06 0.89
CA PRO A 379 4.10 24.08 0.05
C PRO A 379 3.02 23.28 0.82
N TYR A 380 2.88 23.45 2.13
CA TYR A 380 2.10 22.54 2.99
C TYR A 380 0.59 22.64 2.71
N GLY A 381 0.07 23.82 2.39
CA GLY A 381 -1.33 24.02 2.03
C GLY A 381 -1.72 23.21 0.79
N MET A 382 -0.91 23.24 -0.27
CA MET A 382 -1.15 22.44 -1.47
C MET A 382 -1.04 20.94 -1.20
N LEU A 383 -0.04 20.49 -0.43
CA LEU A 383 0.16 19.09 -0.07
C LEU A 383 -0.99 18.55 0.78
N ARG A 384 -1.48 19.32 1.76
CA ARG A 384 -2.63 18.96 2.59
C ARG A 384 -3.87 18.74 1.72
N LYS A 385 -4.18 19.70 0.85
CA LYS A 385 -5.33 19.60 -0.07
C LYS A 385 -5.18 18.42 -1.04
N ALA A 386 -3.99 18.18 -1.55
CA ALA A 386 -3.73 17.04 -2.43
C ALA A 386 -3.90 15.70 -1.71
N ALA A 387 -3.39 15.56 -0.50
CA ALA A 387 -3.58 14.38 0.34
C ALA A 387 -5.07 14.11 0.60
N GLU A 388 -5.82 15.14 1.01
CA GLU A 388 -7.26 15.02 1.27
C GLU A 388 -8.04 14.60 0.02
N VAL A 389 -7.79 15.23 -1.13
CA VAL A 389 -8.50 14.92 -2.40
C VAL A 389 -8.17 13.51 -2.90
N SER A 390 -6.93 13.06 -2.71
CA SER A 390 -6.49 11.72 -3.13
C SER A 390 -6.91 10.59 -2.19
N GLY A 391 -7.52 10.90 -1.04
CA GLY A 391 -7.93 9.91 -0.03
C GLY A 391 -6.83 9.50 0.94
N GLY A 392 -5.70 10.19 0.93
CA GLY A 392 -4.64 10.02 1.90
C GLY A 392 -4.76 10.94 3.11
N SER A 393 -3.67 11.14 3.84
CA SER A 393 -3.66 11.96 5.05
C SER A 393 -2.47 12.91 5.10
N PHE A 394 -2.63 13.98 5.88
CA PHE A 394 -1.59 14.96 6.19
C PHE A 394 -1.41 15.02 7.71
N MET A 395 -0.28 14.53 8.19
CA MET A 395 0.05 14.43 9.61
C MET A 395 1.23 15.34 9.94
N THR A 396 1.24 15.88 11.14
CA THR A 396 2.36 16.67 11.67
C THR A 396 2.92 16.01 12.93
N SER A 397 4.21 16.16 13.18
CA SER A 397 4.85 15.78 14.43
C SER A 397 5.49 17.01 15.07
N SER A 398 5.29 17.19 16.37
CA SER A 398 5.84 18.35 17.10
C SER A 398 7.36 18.27 17.26
N ALA A 399 7.91 17.05 17.24
CA ALA A 399 9.33 16.80 17.42
C ALA A 399 9.81 15.62 16.54
N PRO A 400 11.08 15.62 16.12
CA PRO A 400 11.64 14.55 15.29
C PRO A 400 11.43 13.12 15.81
N PRO A 401 11.47 12.82 17.13
CA PRO A 401 11.22 11.48 17.63
C PRO A 401 9.78 10.96 17.41
N GLU A 402 8.81 11.85 17.25
CA GLU A 402 7.40 11.48 17.05
C GLU A 402 7.10 10.99 15.62
N ILE A 403 8.01 11.23 14.68
CA ILE A 403 7.85 10.83 13.27
C ILE A 403 7.67 9.32 13.17
N ASP A 404 8.41 8.54 13.95
CA ASP A 404 8.30 7.09 13.96
C ASP A 404 6.88 6.63 14.32
N GLY A 405 6.29 7.25 15.35
CA GLY A 405 4.91 6.97 15.77
C GLY A 405 3.90 7.32 14.67
N ARG A 406 4.05 8.47 13.99
CA ARG A 406 3.17 8.86 12.88
C ARG A 406 3.30 7.92 11.68
N CYS A 407 4.50 7.45 11.40
CA CYS A 407 4.75 6.49 10.33
C CYS A 407 4.17 5.11 10.64
N LEU A 408 4.26 4.66 11.90
CA LEU A 408 3.61 3.41 12.35
C LEU A 408 2.09 3.53 12.32
N GLU A 409 1.51 4.65 12.79
CA GLU A 409 0.07 4.94 12.70
C GLU A 409 -0.43 4.88 11.25
N LEU A 410 0.34 5.42 10.31
CA LEU A 410 0.01 5.36 8.90
C LEU A 410 0.10 3.94 8.34
N ALA A 411 1.14 3.19 8.73
CA ALA A 411 1.26 1.80 8.29
C ALA A 411 0.11 0.94 8.82
N GLU A 412 -0.30 1.13 10.08
CA GLU A 412 -1.46 0.48 10.67
C GLU A 412 -2.74 0.83 9.91
N GLU A 413 -2.93 2.10 9.55
CA GLU A 413 -4.05 2.53 8.72
C GLU A 413 -4.10 1.78 7.38
N LEU A 414 -2.96 1.60 6.71
CA LEU A 414 -2.90 0.88 5.44
C LEU A 414 -3.23 -0.61 5.59
N LEU A 415 -2.99 -1.20 6.76
CA LEU A 415 -3.31 -2.59 7.06
C LEU A 415 -4.81 -2.83 7.30
N HIS A 416 -5.57 -1.79 7.60
CA HIS A 416 -7.00 -1.83 7.90
C HIS A 416 -7.87 -1.14 6.85
N GLN A 417 -7.37 -1.00 5.62
CA GLN A 417 -8.14 -0.42 4.52
C GLN A 417 -9.13 -1.42 3.93
N TYR A 418 -10.31 -0.93 3.60
CA TYR A 418 -11.26 -1.61 2.73
C TYR A 418 -11.00 -1.23 1.28
N LEU A 419 -11.04 -2.21 0.38
CA LEU A 419 -11.00 -1.94 -1.05
C LEU A 419 -12.41 -2.04 -1.61
N ILE A 420 -12.96 -0.91 -2.02
CA ILE A 420 -14.31 -0.81 -2.59
C ILE A 420 -14.20 -0.55 -4.09
N GLY A 421 -14.92 -1.32 -4.90
CA GLY A 421 -14.91 -1.16 -6.34
C GLY A 421 -16.31 -1.00 -6.92
N PHE A 422 -16.42 -0.16 -7.94
CA PHE A 422 -17.65 0.04 -8.71
C PHE A 422 -17.35 0.19 -10.20
N LEU A 423 -18.39 0.02 -11.01
CA LEU A 423 -18.32 0.22 -12.47
C LEU A 423 -18.80 1.64 -12.77
N PRO A 424 -17.92 2.54 -13.25
CA PRO A 424 -18.32 3.88 -13.65
C PRO A 424 -19.40 3.85 -14.74
N GLU A 425 -20.46 4.63 -14.59
CA GLU A 425 -21.52 4.76 -15.60
C GLU A 425 -21.23 5.91 -16.57
N GLY A 426 -21.62 5.72 -17.84
CA GLY A 426 -21.61 6.75 -18.87
C GLY A 426 -20.31 6.82 -19.69
N PRO A 427 -20.30 7.67 -20.74
CA PRO A 427 -19.19 7.76 -21.65
C PRO A 427 -17.94 8.33 -20.96
N GLU A 428 -16.77 7.83 -21.37
CA GLU A 428 -15.49 8.42 -21.04
C GLU A 428 -15.42 9.83 -21.61
N ARG A 429 -15.72 10.80 -20.78
CA ARG A 429 -15.43 12.20 -21.06
C ARG A 429 -14.43 12.67 -20.03
N THR A 430 -13.48 13.49 -20.41
CA THR A 430 -12.49 14.12 -19.53
C THR A 430 -13.19 15.08 -18.54
N VAL A 431 -13.92 14.52 -17.61
CA VAL A 431 -14.68 15.26 -16.59
C VAL A 431 -14.29 14.71 -15.23
N TRP A 432 -14.10 15.61 -14.29
CA TRP A 432 -13.96 15.24 -12.88
C TRP A 432 -15.27 14.66 -12.36
N ARG A 433 -15.22 13.46 -11.80
CA ARG A 433 -16.35 12.79 -11.14
C ARG A 433 -16.10 12.73 -9.65
N THR A 434 -17.07 13.23 -8.88
CA THR A 434 -16.98 13.21 -7.43
C THR A 434 -17.37 11.86 -6.87
N ILE A 435 -16.66 11.44 -5.82
CA ILE A 435 -16.92 10.20 -5.07
C ILE A 435 -17.22 10.56 -3.61
N GLU A 436 -18.25 9.93 -3.08
CA GLU A 436 -18.58 9.97 -1.67
C GLU A 436 -18.88 8.54 -1.18
N ILE A 437 -18.20 8.13 -0.11
CA ILE A 437 -18.45 6.85 0.56
C ILE A 437 -19.02 7.16 1.95
N LYS A 438 -20.17 6.55 2.25
CA LYS A 438 -20.84 6.63 3.56
C LYS A 438 -20.86 5.26 4.21
N VAL A 439 -20.71 5.24 5.51
CA VAL A 439 -20.88 4.04 6.33
C VAL A 439 -22.13 4.18 7.19
N ARG A 440 -22.90 3.11 7.30
CA ARG A 440 -24.16 3.10 8.07
C ARG A 440 -23.95 3.24 9.58
N ARG A 441 -22.74 2.96 10.07
CA ARG A 441 -22.38 3.12 11.47
C ARG A 441 -22.26 4.61 11.82
N ALA A 442 -22.88 5.02 12.93
CA ALA A 442 -22.68 6.34 13.50
C ALA A 442 -21.28 6.45 14.13
N ASP A 443 -20.82 7.67 14.33
CA ASP A 443 -19.54 7.97 15.02
C ASP A 443 -18.30 7.36 14.36
N VAL A 444 -18.27 7.37 13.04
CA VAL A 444 -17.09 6.98 12.27
C VAL A 444 -16.72 8.06 11.26
N GLU A 445 -15.41 8.20 11.06
CA GLU A 445 -14.84 8.99 9.97
C GLU A 445 -14.51 8.06 8.80
N VAL A 446 -14.93 8.45 7.60
CA VAL A 446 -14.66 7.71 6.36
C VAL A 446 -13.77 8.54 5.46
N ARG A 447 -12.64 7.99 5.07
CA ARG A 447 -11.72 8.63 4.16
C ARG A 447 -11.48 7.76 2.93
N ALA A 448 -11.76 8.34 1.77
CA ALA A 448 -11.51 7.79 0.46
C ALA A 448 -11.21 8.93 -0.52
N ARG A 449 -10.79 8.60 -1.72
CA ARG A 449 -10.60 9.58 -2.80
C ARG A 449 -11.90 10.35 -3.03
N LYS A 450 -11.78 11.70 -3.12
CA LYS A 450 -12.94 12.59 -3.33
C LYS A 450 -13.46 12.60 -4.77
N GLY A 451 -12.71 12.04 -5.70
CA GLY A 451 -13.09 11.95 -7.11
C GLY A 451 -11.94 11.52 -7.99
N TYR A 452 -12.21 11.39 -9.27
CA TYR A 452 -11.25 11.00 -10.30
C TYR A 452 -11.58 11.62 -11.65
N SER A 453 -10.60 11.67 -12.53
CA SER A 453 -10.81 12.05 -13.93
C SER A 453 -10.95 10.82 -14.81
N THR A 454 -11.92 10.82 -15.70
CA THR A 454 -12.04 9.84 -16.77
C THR A 454 -11.27 10.36 -17.99
N GLY A 455 -10.19 9.68 -18.39
CA GLY A 455 -9.37 10.07 -19.54
C GLY A 455 -7.93 10.38 -19.17
#